data_2508109c44235f12b741c84c14d75367
#
_entry.id   2508109c44235f12b741c84c14d75367
#
_cell.length_a   1.000
_cell.length_b   1.000
_cell.length_c   1.000
_cell.angle_alpha   90.00
_cell.angle_beta   90.00
_cell.angle_gamma   90.00
#
_symmetry.space_group_name_H-M   'P 1'
#
loop_
_entity.id
_entity.type
_entity.pdbx_description
1 polymer ?
#
loop_
_entity_poly.entity_id
_entity_poly.type
_entity_poly.pdbx_seq_one_letter_code
_entity_poly.pdbx_strand_id
1 'polypeptide(L)'
;NFRAISVFDHRDTEGEPLPQKPDTSHVMAQQDGKVDNMLMDGLLKVAKARKVTVNRSVSKDELGTAHGCCWFTNQDGSASKIDLREDLTETTEATVLMHELAHSILHNRDEYEGHSPLSIKELEAESTAYLVAKHYGIDTSAKAFDYIIGHNLKDPDLKTTMLDAGTRINKAYKEIITIVDKYLKDKKR
;
A
#
# COMPACT_ATOMS: atom_id res chain seq x y z
N ASN A 1 16.09 -26.19 -4.96
CA ASN A 1 15.83 -27.15 -3.89
C ASN A 1 14.50 -26.83 -3.26
N PHE A 2 13.50 -27.70 -3.48
CA PHE A 2 12.20 -27.59 -2.79
C PHE A 2 12.35 -28.18 -1.39
N ARG A 3 11.85 -27.50 -0.38
CA ARG A 3 11.79 -27.97 1.00
C ARG A 3 10.34 -28.33 1.31
N ALA A 4 10.09 -29.57 1.68
CA ALA A 4 8.78 -29.96 2.19
C ALA A 4 8.56 -29.33 3.57
N ILE A 5 7.45 -28.65 3.77
CA ILE A 5 6.97 -28.14 5.07
C ILE A 5 5.66 -28.83 5.39
N SER A 6 5.52 -29.33 6.63
CA SER A 6 4.26 -29.85 7.11
C SER A 6 3.34 -28.66 7.43
N VAL A 7 2.15 -28.66 6.85
CA VAL A 7 1.07 -27.73 7.16
C VAL A 7 -0.07 -28.49 7.79
N PHE A 8 -0.66 -27.94 8.85
CA PHE A 8 -1.78 -28.51 9.57
C PHE A 8 -2.97 -27.56 9.47
N ASP A 9 -4.18 -28.11 9.36
CA ASP A 9 -5.39 -27.33 9.55
C ASP A 9 -5.49 -26.98 11.05
N HIS A 10 -5.88 -25.74 11.39
CA HIS A 10 -6.01 -25.33 12.78
C HIS A 10 -6.99 -26.20 13.57
N ARG A 11 -7.94 -26.85 12.89
CA ARG A 11 -8.91 -27.81 13.48
C ARG A 11 -8.27 -29.12 13.92
N ASP A 12 -7.05 -29.40 13.41
CA ASP A 12 -6.27 -30.59 13.76
C ASP A 12 -5.21 -30.28 14.82
N THR A 13 -5.27 -29.09 15.44
CA THR A 13 -4.34 -28.66 16.49
C THR A 13 -5.07 -28.43 17.81
N GLU A 14 -4.42 -28.77 18.92
CA GLU A 14 -4.87 -28.45 20.27
C GLU A 14 -4.05 -27.28 20.82
N GLY A 15 -4.70 -26.32 21.47
CA GLY A 15 -4.03 -25.16 22.05
C GLY A 15 -4.99 -24.02 22.39
N GLU A 16 -4.44 -22.86 22.70
CA GLU A 16 -5.26 -21.66 22.88
C GLU A 16 -6.00 -21.29 21.58
N PRO A 17 -7.25 -20.81 21.66
CA PRO A 17 -7.98 -20.35 20.48
C PRO A 17 -7.17 -19.32 19.72
N LEU A 18 -7.13 -19.45 18.39
CA LEU A 18 -6.53 -18.40 17.55
C LEU A 18 -7.24 -17.06 17.82
N PRO A 19 -6.50 -15.95 17.86
CA PRO A 19 -7.12 -14.63 17.93
C PRO A 19 -8.17 -14.53 16.82
N GLN A 20 -9.40 -14.21 17.19
CA GLN A 20 -10.44 -14.00 16.20
C GLN A 20 -10.06 -12.79 15.35
N LYS A 21 -10.10 -12.97 14.02
CA LYS A 21 -10.02 -11.81 13.12
C LYS A 21 -11.14 -10.86 13.50
N PRO A 22 -10.87 -9.56 13.61
CA PRO A 22 -11.94 -8.59 13.74
C PRO A 22 -12.96 -8.82 12.62
N ASP A 23 -14.24 -8.79 12.95
CA ASP A 23 -15.28 -8.87 11.92
C ASP A 23 -15.25 -7.57 11.11
N THR A 24 -14.64 -7.65 9.94
CA THR A 24 -14.51 -6.53 9.01
C THR A 24 -15.59 -6.54 7.92
N SER A 25 -16.55 -7.48 7.99
CA SER A 25 -17.61 -7.62 6.98
C SER A 25 -18.45 -6.36 6.81
N HIS A 26 -18.67 -5.60 7.90
CA HIS A 26 -19.37 -4.32 7.88
C HIS A 26 -18.54 -3.17 7.32
N VAL A 27 -17.23 -3.29 7.29
CA VAL A 27 -16.31 -2.24 6.81
C VAL A 27 -16.07 -2.36 5.31
N MET A 28 -16.15 -3.58 4.77
CA MET A 28 -16.12 -3.81 3.31
C MET A 28 -17.33 -3.18 2.59
N ALA A 29 -18.44 -2.96 3.30
CA ALA A 29 -19.64 -2.33 2.76
C ALA A 29 -19.58 -0.78 2.73
N GLN A 30 -18.60 -0.15 3.37
CA GLN A 30 -18.49 1.31 3.52
C GLN A 30 -17.34 1.94 2.72
N GLN A 31 -16.93 1.35 1.60
CA GLN A 31 -16.07 2.04 0.63
C GLN A 31 -16.88 3.08 -0.21
N ASP A 32 -17.75 3.83 0.43
CA ASP A 32 -18.59 4.87 -0.18
C ASP A 32 -17.91 6.26 -0.25
N GLY A 33 -16.61 6.29 -0.45
CA GLY A 33 -15.97 7.51 -0.92
C GLY A 33 -15.95 7.48 -2.45
N LYS A 34 -16.81 8.26 -3.12
CA LYS A 34 -16.63 8.49 -4.56
C LYS A 34 -15.26 9.12 -4.76
N VAL A 35 -14.33 8.36 -5.31
CA VAL A 35 -13.08 8.93 -5.80
C VAL A 35 -13.43 9.86 -6.95
N ASP A 36 -13.22 11.16 -6.76
CA ASP A 36 -13.33 12.12 -7.84
C ASP A 36 -12.17 11.88 -8.82
N ASN A 37 -12.46 11.91 -10.11
CA ASN A 37 -11.44 11.86 -11.18
C ASN A 37 -10.29 12.86 -10.93
N MET A 38 -10.58 13.98 -10.27
CA MET A 38 -9.57 14.96 -9.88
C MET A 38 -8.56 14.44 -8.86
N LEU A 39 -8.98 13.55 -7.95
CA LEU A 39 -8.05 12.90 -7.01
C LEU A 39 -7.10 11.96 -7.74
N MET A 40 -7.62 11.11 -8.64
CA MET A 40 -6.78 10.24 -9.47
C MET A 40 -5.77 11.06 -10.29
N ASP A 41 -6.21 12.14 -10.93
CA ASP A 41 -5.32 13.04 -11.67
C ASP A 41 -4.23 13.64 -10.77
N GLY A 42 -4.59 14.02 -9.54
CA GLY A 42 -3.66 14.51 -8.52
C GLY A 42 -2.59 13.47 -8.16
N LEU A 43 -3.00 12.21 -7.95
CA LEU A 43 -2.08 11.10 -7.68
C LEU A 43 -1.15 10.84 -8.88
N LEU A 44 -1.64 10.93 -10.11
CA LEU A 44 -0.81 10.83 -11.31
C LEU A 44 0.21 11.98 -11.41
N LYS A 45 -0.08 13.18 -10.85
CA LYS A 45 0.93 14.25 -10.73
C LYS A 45 2.05 13.89 -9.76
N VAL A 46 1.76 13.14 -8.69
CA VAL A 46 2.79 12.62 -7.77
C VAL A 46 3.72 11.68 -8.54
N ALA A 47 3.18 10.69 -9.25
CA ALA A 47 3.98 9.78 -10.07
C ALA A 47 4.86 10.55 -11.07
N LYS A 48 4.29 11.52 -11.77
CA LYS A 48 5.03 12.37 -12.71
C LYS A 48 6.17 13.15 -12.04
N ALA A 49 5.92 13.72 -10.86
CA ALA A 49 6.94 14.45 -10.10
C ALA A 49 8.10 13.52 -9.67
N ARG A 50 7.80 12.26 -9.42
CA ARG A 50 8.77 11.19 -9.11
C ARG A 50 9.40 10.56 -10.36
N LYS A 51 9.02 10.98 -11.56
CA LYS A 51 9.43 10.39 -12.85
C LYS A 51 9.05 8.91 -12.97
N VAL A 52 7.96 8.51 -12.34
CA VAL A 52 7.40 7.15 -12.40
C VAL A 52 6.29 7.13 -13.44
N THR A 53 6.36 6.17 -14.36
CA THR A 53 5.28 5.92 -15.33
C THR A 53 4.19 5.07 -14.69
N VAL A 54 2.92 5.43 -14.86
CA VAL A 54 1.79 4.63 -14.39
C VAL A 54 1.07 4.00 -15.58
N ASN A 55 0.96 2.68 -15.60
CA ASN A 55 0.17 1.92 -16.54
C ASN A 55 -1.09 1.38 -15.83
N ARG A 56 -2.27 1.75 -16.32
CA ARG A 56 -3.58 1.46 -15.70
C ARG A 56 -4.36 0.36 -16.44
N SER A 57 -3.72 -0.37 -17.32
CA SER A 57 -4.38 -1.34 -18.21
C SER A 57 -3.61 -2.66 -18.25
N VAL A 58 -3.13 -3.11 -17.09
CA VAL A 58 -2.40 -4.38 -17.01
C VAL A 58 -3.37 -5.51 -16.74
N SER A 59 -3.26 -6.57 -17.52
CA SER A 59 -4.15 -7.72 -17.39
C SER A 59 -3.92 -8.47 -16.07
N LYS A 60 -4.96 -9.16 -15.62
CA LYS A 60 -4.85 -10.04 -14.46
C LYS A 60 -3.84 -11.17 -14.67
N ASP A 61 -3.68 -11.63 -15.91
CA ASP A 61 -2.73 -12.69 -16.25
C ASP A 61 -1.28 -12.24 -16.07
N GLU A 62 -0.99 -10.94 -16.27
CA GLU A 62 0.34 -10.37 -16.07
C GLU A 62 0.66 -10.09 -14.58
N LEU A 63 -0.29 -9.56 -13.81
CA LEU A 63 -0.12 -9.23 -12.40
C LEU A 63 -0.51 -10.35 -11.43
N GLY A 64 -1.17 -11.41 -11.92
CA GLY A 64 -1.63 -12.51 -11.09
C GLY A 64 -2.64 -12.06 -10.05
N THR A 65 -2.36 -12.33 -8.79
CA THR A 65 -3.22 -11.93 -7.65
C THR A 65 -3.00 -10.49 -7.19
N ALA A 66 -1.92 -9.83 -7.63
CA ALA A 66 -1.63 -8.46 -7.25
C ALA A 66 -2.59 -7.48 -7.95
N HIS A 67 -2.98 -6.43 -7.23
CA HIS A 67 -3.78 -5.33 -7.76
C HIS A 67 -2.91 -4.25 -8.40
N GLY A 68 -1.68 -4.09 -7.93
CA GLY A 68 -0.67 -3.19 -8.45
C GLY A 68 0.73 -3.72 -8.20
N CYS A 69 1.72 -3.09 -8.82
CA CYS A 69 3.14 -3.39 -8.60
C CYS A 69 3.99 -2.16 -8.90
N CYS A 70 4.89 -1.84 -7.98
CA CYS A 70 5.92 -0.82 -8.17
C CYS A 70 7.24 -1.46 -8.61
N TRP A 71 7.79 -1.01 -9.75
CA TRP A 71 8.99 -1.57 -10.35
C TRP A 71 10.20 -0.66 -10.15
N PHE A 72 11.27 -1.20 -9.58
CA PHE A 72 12.53 -0.50 -9.26
C PHE A 72 13.61 -0.84 -10.29
N THR A 73 13.44 -0.39 -11.52
CA THR A 73 14.32 -0.75 -12.65
C THR A 73 15.26 0.36 -13.11
N ASN A 74 15.21 1.55 -12.49
CA ASN A 74 16.17 2.61 -12.77
C ASN A 74 17.59 2.21 -12.32
N GLN A 75 18.61 2.79 -12.95
CA GLN A 75 20.02 2.49 -12.63
C GLN A 75 20.41 2.84 -11.20
N ASP A 76 19.79 3.90 -10.65
CA ASP A 76 19.97 4.33 -9.25
C ASP A 76 19.12 3.55 -8.24
N GLY A 77 18.45 2.48 -8.67
CA GLY A 77 17.59 1.66 -7.83
C GLY A 77 16.22 2.27 -7.54
N SER A 78 15.91 3.49 -8.01
CA SER A 78 14.62 4.12 -7.79
C SER A 78 13.50 3.47 -8.63
N ALA A 79 12.24 3.73 -8.23
CA ALA A 79 11.08 3.27 -8.99
C ALA A 79 11.01 3.92 -10.37
N SER A 80 10.70 3.12 -11.38
CA SER A 80 10.56 3.57 -12.77
C SER A 80 9.12 3.50 -13.28
N LYS A 81 8.36 2.52 -12.79
CA LYS A 81 7.02 2.23 -13.27
C LYS A 81 6.13 1.71 -12.15
N ILE A 82 4.85 2.03 -12.22
CA ILE A 82 3.76 1.42 -11.47
C ILE A 82 2.78 0.81 -12.46
N ASP A 83 2.47 -0.46 -12.29
CA ASP A 83 1.42 -1.15 -13.02
C ASP A 83 0.21 -1.32 -12.13
N LEU A 84 -0.98 -1.01 -12.66
CA LEU A 84 -2.28 -1.19 -12.01
C LEU A 84 -3.14 -2.12 -12.87
N ARG A 85 -3.85 -3.02 -12.22
CA ARG A 85 -4.73 -3.98 -12.90
C ARG A 85 -5.95 -3.27 -13.50
N GLU A 86 -6.35 -3.70 -14.68
CA GLU A 86 -7.42 -3.06 -15.49
C GLU A 86 -8.84 -3.24 -14.94
N ASP A 87 -9.07 -4.27 -14.10
CA ASP A 87 -10.40 -4.65 -13.59
C ASP A 87 -10.75 -4.02 -12.23
N LEU A 88 -10.00 -3.02 -11.80
CA LEU A 88 -10.23 -2.35 -10.51
C LEU A 88 -11.37 -1.32 -10.61
N THR A 89 -12.14 -1.18 -9.52
CA THR A 89 -13.03 -0.03 -9.39
C THR A 89 -12.22 1.25 -9.18
N GLU A 90 -12.79 2.41 -9.51
CA GLU A 90 -12.11 3.72 -9.37
C GLU A 90 -11.53 3.93 -7.96
N THR A 91 -12.30 3.57 -6.92
CA THR A 91 -11.85 3.68 -5.53
C THR A 91 -10.70 2.73 -5.22
N THR A 92 -10.80 1.48 -5.65
CA THR A 92 -9.75 0.48 -5.47
C THR A 92 -8.50 0.88 -6.22
N GLU A 93 -8.63 1.34 -7.45
CA GLU A 93 -7.50 1.79 -8.26
C GLU A 93 -6.76 2.96 -7.60
N ALA A 94 -7.49 3.96 -7.10
CA ALA A 94 -6.87 5.08 -6.39
C ALA A 94 -6.13 4.63 -5.13
N THR A 95 -6.72 3.75 -4.32
CA THR A 95 -6.08 3.26 -3.09
C THR A 95 -4.88 2.38 -3.38
N VAL A 96 -4.93 1.55 -4.42
CA VAL A 96 -3.77 0.77 -4.90
C VAL A 96 -2.68 1.73 -5.40
N LEU A 97 -3.02 2.76 -6.17
CA LEU A 97 -2.04 3.76 -6.62
C LEU A 97 -1.39 4.49 -5.44
N MET A 98 -2.14 4.83 -4.38
CA MET A 98 -1.57 5.43 -3.16
C MET A 98 -0.54 4.50 -2.52
N HIS A 99 -0.81 3.19 -2.46
CA HIS A 99 0.09 2.17 -1.94
C HIS A 99 1.37 2.05 -2.78
N GLU A 100 1.25 1.95 -4.10
CA GLU A 100 2.40 1.84 -5.00
C GLU A 100 3.23 3.14 -5.05
N LEU A 101 2.59 4.31 -4.91
CA LEU A 101 3.28 5.58 -4.75
C LEU A 101 4.08 5.63 -3.45
N ALA A 102 3.53 5.10 -2.35
CA ALA A 102 4.27 5.00 -1.11
C ALA A 102 5.52 4.13 -1.27
N HIS A 103 5.42 2.97 -1.94
CA HIS A 103 6.60 2.19 -2.30
C HIS A 103 7.61 3.00 -3.11
N SER A 104 7.17 3.74 -4.11
CA SER A 104 8.06 4.55 -4.96
C SER A 104 8.80 5.67 -4.22
N ILE A 105 8.25 6.13 -3.09
CA ILE A 105 8.81 7.21 -2.27
C ILE A 105 9.72 6.67 -1.18
N LEU A 106 9.33 5.57 -0.54
CA LEU A 106 9.96 5.05 0.67
C LEU A 106 11.04 4.03 0.40
N HIS A 107 10.98 3.33 -0.73
CA HIS A 107 11.81 2.16 -0.99
C HIS A 107 12.61 2.31 -2.28
N ASN A 108 13.67 1.49 -2.38
CA ASN A 108 14.46 1.31 -3.59
C ASN A 108 14.81 -0.17 -3.77
N ARG A 109 15.42 -0.53 -4.90
CA ARG A 109 15.81 -1.91 -5.20
C ARG A 109 16.72 -2.52 -4.15
N ASP A 110 17.72 -1.76 -3.69
CA ASP A 110 18.73 -2.27 -2.76
C ASP A 110 18.11 -2.60 -1.39
N GLU A 111 17.09 -1.84 -0.98
CA GLU A 111 16.31 -2.15 0.23
C GLU A 111 15.46 -3.42 0.04
N TYR A 112 14.98 -3.70 -1.19
CA TYR A 112 14.25 -4.95 -1.48
C TYR A 112 15.17 -6.17 -1.49
N GLU A 113 16.43 -6.02 -1.89
CA GLU A 113 17.37 -7.13 -2.02
C GLU A 113 18.04 -7.54 -0.71
N GLY A 114 17.91 -6.79 0.40
CA GLY A 114 18.66 -7.27 1.55
C GLY A 114 18.48 -6.68 2.94
N HIS A 115 17.88 -5.55 3.18
CA HIS A 115 18.10 -4.86 4.45
C HIS A 115 16.87 -4.57 5.30
N SER A 116 15.67 -4.63 4.77
CA SER A 116 14.45 -4.49 5.56
C SER A 116 13.51 -5.66 5.31
N PRO A 117 12.91 -6.25 6.35
CA PRO A 117 11.89 -7.27 6.17
C PRO A 117 10.79 -6.77 5.25
N LEU A 118 10.29 -7.63 4.36
CA LEU A 118 9.18 -7.31 3.47
C LEU A 118 7.98 -6.77 4.25
N SER A 119 7.73 -7.32 5.44
CA SER A 119 6.66 -6.88 6.34
C SER A 119 6.74 -5.41 6.77
N ILE A 120 7.95 -4.84 6.92
CA ILE A 120 8.10 -3.43 7.29
C ILE A 120 7.82 -2.53 6.09
N LYS A 121 8.28 -2.90 4.91
CA LYS A 121 8.02 -2.14 3.67
C LYS A 121 6.53 -2.07 3.37
N GLU A 122 5.85 -3.19 3.50
CA GLU A 122 4.40 -3.25 3.33
C GLU A 122 3.67 -2.45 4.41
N LEU A 123 4.11 -2.54 5.69
CA LEU A 123 3.57 -1.73 6.76
C LEU A 123 3.67 -0.24 6.44
N GLU A 124 4.80 0.22 5.94
CA GLU A 124 5.03 1.61 5.57
C GLU A 124 4.18 2.05 4.39
N ALA A 125 4.08 1.21 3.36
CA ALA A 125 3.28 1.50 2.19
C ALA A 125 1.79 1.52 2.52
N GLU A 126 1.28 0.51 3.23
CA GLU A 126 -0.14 0.44 3.63
C GLU A 126 -0.52 1.56 4.58
N SER A 127 0.33 1.87 5.58
CA SER A 127 0.08 2.97 6.52
C SER A 127 0.08 4.33 5.80
N THR A 128 0.98 4.55 4.85
CA THR A 128 1.00 5.77 4.05
C THR A 128 -0.26 5.89 3.19
N ALA A 129 -0.64 4.82 2.51
CA ALA A 129 -1.85 4.77 1.69
C ALA A 129 -3.11 5.03 2.52
N TYR A 130 -3.20 4.44 3.72
CA TYR A 130 -4.29 4.69 4.68
C TYR A 130 -4.39 6.17 5.07
N LEU A 131 -3.28 6.81 5.43
CA LEU A 131 -3.27 8.23 5.81
C LEU A 131 -3.69 9.13 4.64
N VAL A 132 -3.20 8.85 3.42
CA VAL A 132 -3.59 9.59 2.21
C VAL A 132 -5.07 9.39 1.91
N ALA A 133 -5.56 8.15 1.91
CA ALA A 133 -6.97 7.84 1.69
C ALA A 133 -7.87 8.56 2.70
N LYS A 134 -7.51 8.50 3.99
CA LYS A 134 -8.24 9.17 5.07
C LYS A 134 -8.27 10.68 4.92
N HIS A 135 -7.18 11.30 4.45
CA HIS A 135 -7.11 12.75 4.16
C HIS A 135 -8.16 13.17 3.13
N TYR A 136 -8.44 12.32 2.14
CA TYR A 136 -9.44 12.57 1.09
C TYR A 136 -10.81 11.94 1.39
N GLY A 137 -11.04 11.50 2.64
CA GLY A 137 -12.34 10.98 3.07
C GLY A 137 -12.65 9.54 2.63
N ILE A 138 -11.64 8.81 2.17
CA ILE A 138 -11.77 7.39 1.79
C ILE A 138 -11.41 6.54 3.01
N ASP A 139 -12.30 5.67 3.43
CA ASP A 139 -12.05 4.76 4.56
C ASP A 139 -11.50 3.41 4.07
N THR A 140 -10.23 3.16 4.38
CA THR A 140 -9.53 1.90 4.11
C THR A 140 -9.09 1.19 5.40
N SER A 141 -9.67 1.58 6.54
CA SER A 141 -9.22 1.10 7.87
C SER A 141 -9.24 -0.41 8.02
N ALA A 142 -10.26 -1.09 7.49
CA ALA A 142 -10.37 -2.54 7.56
C ALA A 142 -9.18 -3.25 6.92
N LYS A 143 -8.79 -2.81 5.72
CA LYS A 143 -7.66 -3.40 4.99
C LYS A 143 -6.33 -3.11 5.68
N ALA A 144 -6.11 -1.86 6.10
CA ALA A 144 -4.88 -1.44 6.75
C ALA A 144 -4.66 -2.14 8.10
N PHE A 145 -5.71 -2.26 8.93
CA PHE A 145 -5.59 -2.91 10.24
C PHE A 145 -5.38 -4.41 10.14
N ASP A 146 -6.05 -5.12 9.24
CA ASP A 146 -5.83 -6.55 9.00
C ASP A 146 -4.37 -6.84 8.64
N TYR A 147 -3.78 -5.98 7.82
CA TYR A 147 -2.39 -6.12 7.42
C TYR A 147 -1.42 -5.85 8.58
N ILE A 148 -1.61 -4.74 9.30
CA ILE A 148 -0.75 -4.32 10.42
C ILE A 148 -0.76 -5.37 11.54
N ILE A 149 -1.93 -5.88 11.89
CA ILE A 149 -2.08 -6.87 12.97
C ILE A 149 -1.56 -8.24 12.53
N GLY A 150 -1.82 -8.65 11.29
CA GLY A 150 -1.47 -9.98 10.80
C GLY A 150 0.03 -10.25 10.69
N HIS A 151 0.86 -9.23 10.46
CA HIS A 151 2.28 -9.40 10.13
C HIS A 151 3.27 -8.98 11.22
N ASN A 152 2.86 -8.13 12.18
CA ASN A 152 3.80 -7.47 13.08
C ASN A 152 3.73 -7.89 14.56
N LEU A 153 2.82 -8.78 14.95
CA LEU A 153 2.67 -9.20 16.38
C LEU A 153 3.83 -10.02 16.93
N LYS A 154 4.84 -10.39 16.12
CA LYS A 154 5.97 -11.23 16.53
C LYS A 154 7.30 -10.47 16.63
N ASP A 155 7.32 -9.17 16.36
CA ASP A 155 8.55 -8.37 16.45
C ASP A 155 8.75 -7.93 17.92
N PRO A 156 9.82 -8.39 18.61
CA PRO A 156 10.10 -7.99 19.99
C PRO A 156 10.40 -6.49 20.14
N ASP A 157 10.85 -5.85 19.05
CA ASP A 157 11.17 -4.42 19.00
C ASP A 157 10.11 -3.60 18.25
N LEU A 158 8.89 -4.13 18.12
CA LEU A 158 7.79 -3.52 17.35
C LEU A 158 7.60 -2.02 17.64
N LYS A 159 7.73 -1.60 18.91
CA LYS A 159 7.56 -0.19 19.28
C LYS A 159 8.60 0.71 18.62
N THR A 160 9.87 0.32 18.63
CA THR A 160 10.97 1.08 18.00
C THR A 160 10.81 1.07 16.49
N THR A 161 10.53 -0.09 15.91
CA THR A 161 10.24 -0.26 14.49
C THR A 161 9.09 0.63 14.01
N MET A 162 7.99 0.70 14.77
CA MET A 162 6.84 1.55 14.43
C MET A 162 7.15 3.05 14.59
N LEU A 163 7.99 3.47 15.54
CA LEU A 163 8.39 4.87 15.68
C LEU A 163 9.26 5.33 14.53
N ASP A 164 10.22 4.50 14.11
CA ASP A 164 11.11 4.78 12.98
C ASP A 164 10.32 4.80 11.66
N ALA A 165 9.47 3.80 11.45
CA ALA A 165 8.57 3.74 10.32
C ALA A 165 7.63 4.95 10.28
N GLY A 166 7.09 5.38 11.43
CA GLY A 166 6.18 6.51 11.54
C GLY A 166 6.75 7.83 10.99
N THR A 167 8.05 8.06 11.18
CA THR A 167 8.72 9.24 10.61
C THR A 167 8.78 9.18 9.09
N ARG A 168 9.11 8.03 8.53
CA ARG A 168 9.18 7.81 7.08
C ARG A 168 7.78 7.87 6.46
N ILE A 169 6.81 7.21 7.06
CA ILE A 169 5.39 7.24 6.66
C ILE A 169 4.88 8.69 6.60
N ASN A 170 5.11 9.49 7.65
CA ASN A 170 4.65 10.87 7.70
C ASN A 170 5.30 11.75 6.62
N LYS A 171 6.57 11.50 6.30
CA LYS A 171 7.26 12.19 5.21
C LYS A 171 6.62 11.87 3.85
N ALA A 172 6.39 10.59 3.56
CA ALA A 172 5.76 10.16 2.30
C ALA A 172 4.32 10.67 2.19
N TYR A 173 3.52 10.56 3.24
CA TYR A 173 2.19 11.12 3.31
C TYR A 173 2.17 12.62 2.96
N LYS A 174 3.03 13.42 3.62
CA LYS A 174 3.12 14.86 3.35
C LYS A 174 3.54 15.18 1.93
N GLU A 175 4.46 14.42 1.35
CA GLU A 175 4.88 14.58 -0.04
C GLU A 175 3.69 14.40 -0.99
N ILE A 176 2.94 13.31 -0.82
CA ILE A 176 1.79 13.00 -1.67
C ILE A 176 0.72 14.09 -1.56
N ILE A 177 0.25 14.40 -0.34
CA ILE A 177 -0.85 15.38 -0.17
C ILE A 177 -0.46 16.78 -0.61
N THR A 178 0.81 17.19 -0.46
CA THR A 178 1.26 18.52 -0.90
C THR A 178 1.08 18.69 -2.40
N ILE A 179 1.43 17.68 -3.19
CA ILE A 179 1.30 17.72 -4.65
C ILE A 179 -0.16 17.65 -5.07
N VAL A 180 -0.93 16.72 -4.46
CA VAL A 180 -2.34 16.53 -4.79
C VAL A 180 -3.16 17.76 -4.41
N ASP A 181 -3.01 18.29 -3.20
CA ASP A 181 -3.74 19.48 -2.74
C ASP A 181 -3.45 20.72 -3.59
N LYS A 182 -2.19 20.88 -4.01
CA LYS A 182 -1.83 21.96 -4.94
C LYS A 182 -2.59 21.80 -6.26
N TYR A 183 -2.59 20.59 -6.83
CA TYR A 183 -3.33 20.32 -8.07
C TYR A 183 -4.82 20.58 -7.93
N LEU A 184 -5.44 20.11 -6.84
CA LEU A 184 -6.87 20.31 -6.59
C LEU A 184 -7.23 21.79 -6.40
N LYS A 185 -6.37 22.59 -5.77
CA LYS A 185 -6.57 24.05 -5.62
C LYS A 185 -6.48 24.77 -6.96
N ASP A 186 -5.51 24.39 -7.81
CA ASP A 186 -5.34 25.02 -9.11
C ASP A 186 -6.48 24.74 -10.08
N LYS A 187 -7.19 23.60 -9.90
CA LYS A 187 -8.37 23.22 -10.71
C LYS A 187 -9.67 23.88 -10.25
N LYS A 188 -9.75 24.34 -9.00
CA LYS A 188 -10.93 25.03 -8.46
C LYS A 188 -10.93 26.54 -8.73
N ARG A 189 -9.87 27.07 -9.32
CA ARG A 189 -9.74 28.46 -9.80
C ARG A 189 -10.11 28.61 -11.26
#